data_95b667d845c4bf09ae1d12e30e7b5dfb
#
_entry.id   95b667d845c4bf09ae1d12e30e7b5dfb
#
_cell.length_a   1.000
_cell.length_b   1.000
_cell.length_c   1.000
_cell.angle_alpha   90.00
_cell.angle_beta   90.00
_cell.angle_gamma   90.00
#
_symmetry.space_group_name_H-M   'P 1'
#
loop_
_entity.id
_entity.type
_entity.pdbx_description
1 polymer ?
#
loop_
_entity_poly.entity_id
_entity_poly.type
_entity_poly.pdbx_seq_one_letter_code
_entity_poly.pdbx_strand_id
1 'polypeptide(L)'
;RIVRGVTTWTAGLESPGHTHLMGSGPVEIGSLVPEGQNNVEVIYNLLEQAKLNPHKSEDLQQSIWKKICVNGTANALCTILECRLSTLNESEYARKLVYDITKEIVEVATVDDVHLNADEVYHYLIDLNDKVGPHFPSMYQDLINNNRRTEIDYINGAVARLGSEHHIDAPINQFVANMVHAKEEQRQAK
;
A
#
# COMPACT_ATOMS: atom_id res chain seq x y z
N ARG A 1 0.19 20.73 -11.76
CA ARG A 1 1.63 20.78 -11.39
C ARG A 1 1.86 19.97 -10.11
N ILE A 2 1.64 18.65 -10.21
CA ILE A 2 1.70 17.74 -9.04
C ILE A 2 2.97 16.91 -9.18
N VAL A 3 3.77 16.84 -8.10
CA VAL A 3 4.78 15.83 -7.89
C VAL A 3 4.17 14.76 -7.00
N ARG A 4 4.32 13.51 -7.38
CA ARG A 4 3.90 12.35 -6.59
C ARG A 4 5.13 11.68 -5.97
N GLY A 5 4.91 10.97 -4.87
CA GLY A 5 5.98 10.23 -4.23
C GLY A 5 5.48 8.95 -3.57
N VAL A 6 6.37 7.97 -3.54
CA VAL A 6 6.20 6.71 -2.82
C VAL A 6 7.29 6.65 -1.75
N THR A 7 6.89 6.49 -0.50
CA THR A 7 7.83 6.42 0.62
C THR A 7 7.73 5.09 1.35
N THR A 8 8.86 4.61 1.85
CA THR A 8 8.97 3.45 2.75
C THR A 8 9.36 3.85 4.18
N TRP A 9 9.38 5.16 4.47
CA TRP A 9 9.51 5.64 5.84
C TRP A 9 8.32 5.25 6.68
N THR A 10 8.58 4.78 7.89
CA THR A 10 7.55 4.42 8.86
C THR A 10 7.74 5.22 10.14
N ALA A 11 6.70 5.90 10.56
CA ALA A 11 6.70 6.71 11.78
C ALA A 11 5.34 6.64 12.47
N GLY A 12 5.34 6.71 13.79
CA GLY A 12 4.15 6.76 14.61
C GLY A 12 4.08 8.06 15.40
N LEU A 13 2.90 8.65 15.55
CA LEU A 13 2.66 9.77 16.42
C LEU A 13 2.41 9.25 17.85
N GLU A 14 3.33 9.53 18.77
CA GLU A 14 3.21 9.12 20.18
C GLU A 14 2.35 10.11 20.97
N SER A 15 2.51 11.39 20.70
CA SER A 15 1.71 12.47 21.27
C SER A 15 1.81 13.71 20.38
N PRO A 16 0.97 14.75 20.56
CA PRO A 16 1.08 15.97 19.77
C PRO A 16 2.50 16.56 19.81
N GLY A 17 3.12 16.66 18.63
CA GLY A 17 4.50 17.14 18.45
C GLY A 17 5.60 16.10 18.66
N HIS A 18 5.28 14.87 19.08
CA HIS A 18 6.24 13.79 19.31
C HIS A 18 6.01 12.65 18.30
N THR A 19 6.94 12.48 17.37
CA THR A 19 6.91 11.41 16.36
C THR A 19 8.05 10.44 16.63
N HIS A 20 7.71 9.16 16.70
CA HIS A 20 8.68 8.08 16.78
C HIS A 20 8.98 7.54 15.36
N LEU A 21 10.25 7.61 14.95
CA LEU A 21 10.71 7.04 13.69
C LEU A 21 10.98 5.54 13.88
N MET A 22 10.19 4.69 13.22
CA MET A 22 10.30 3.23 13.33
C MET A 22 11.16 2.62 12.22
N GLY A 23 11.25 3.29 11.06
CA GLY A 23 12.05 2.83 9.94
C GLY A 23 12.26 3.92 8.90
N SER A 24 13.40 3.87 8.21
CA SER A 24 13.74 4.78 7.13
C SER A 24 13.98 4.02 5.83
N GLY A 25 13.74 4.67 4.72
CA GLY A 25 13.95 4.10 3.40
C GLY A 25 13.94 5.18 2.32
N PRO A 26 13.91 4.84 1.04
CA PRO A 26 13.83 5.80 -0.03
C PRO A 26 12.48 6.54 -0.04
N VAL A 27 12.53 7.77 -0.54
CA VAL A 27 11.36 8.53 -1.00
C VAL A 27 11.50 8.66 -2.52
N GLU A 28 10.82 7.80 -3.25
CA GLU A 28 10.79 7.88 -4.70
C GLU A 28 9.83 8.99 -5.12
N ILE A 29 10.28 9.91 -5.97
CA ILE A 29 9.47 11.03 -6.45
C ILE A 29 9.53 11.15 -7.96
N GLY A 30 8.44 11.66 -8.54
CA GLY A 30 8.35 11.89 -9.97
C GLY A 30 7.08 12.66 -10.35
N SER A 31 6.94 12.92 -11.63
CA SER A 31 5.74 13.49 -12.21
C SER A 31 5.23 12.56 -13.31
N LEU A 32 3.92 12.32 -13.32
CA LEU A 32 3.26 11.56 -14.38
C LEU A 32 2.96 12.40 -15.63
N VAL A 33 3.32 13.70 -15.59
CA VAL A 33 3.14 14.63 -16.71
C VAL A 33 4.40 15.45 -16.93
N PRO A 34 4.76 15.79 -18.19
CA PRO A 34 5.98 16.53 -18.51
C PRO A 34 6.11 17.87 -17.78
N GLU A 35 4.98 18.57 -17.60
CA GLU A 35 4.93 19.91 -16.98
C GLU A 35 5.29 19.90 -15.49
N GLY A 36 5.30 18.72 -14.86
CA GLY A 36 5.68 18.56 -13.47
C GLY A 36 7.18 18.34 -13.24
N GLN A 37 7.96 18.04 -14.29
CA GLN A 37 9.37 17.64 -14.13
C GLN A 37 10.25 18.71 -13.46
N ASN A 38 10.05 20.00 -13.78
CA ASN A 38 10.79 21.08 -13.13
C ASN A 38 10.51 21.13 -11.61
N ASN A 39 9.32 20.73 -11.18
CA ASN A 39 8.97 20.68 -9.76
C ASN A 39 9.61 19.49 -9.06
N VAL A 40 9.87 18.38 -9.78
CA VAL A 40 10.57 17.21 -9.23
C VAL A 40 11.97 17.61 -8.75
N GLU A 41 12.71 18.42 -9.51
CA GLU A 41 14.03 18.91 -9.11
C GLU A 41 13.96 19.75 -7.83
N VAL A 42 12.99 20.65 -7.74
CA VAL A 42 12.81 21.50 -6.56
C VAL A 42 12.50 20.63 -5.32
N ILE A 43 11.56 19.69 -5.44
CA ILE A 43 11.20 18.79 -4.34
C ILE A 43 12.33 17.85 -3.96
N TYR A 44 13.06 17.31 -4.96
CA TYR A 44 14.24 16.48 -4.71
C TYR A 44 15.27 17.21 -3.83
N ASN A 45 15.62 18.44 -4.19
CA ASN A 45 16.60 19.23 -3.44
C ASN A 45 16.14 19.55 -2.01
N LEU A 46 14.85 19.80 -1.80
CA LEU A 46 14.27 20.03 -0.47
C LEU A 46 14.33 18.77 0.39
N LEU A 47 13.97 17.61 -0.18
CA LEU A 47 14.02 16.32 0.52
C LEU A 47 15.47 15.91 0.84
N GLU A 48 16.42 16.20 -0.07
CA GLU A 48 17.85 15.95 0.14
C GLU A 48 18.39 16.79 1.29
N GLN A 49 18.07 18.09 1.33
CA GLN A 49 18.44 18.98 2.45
C GLN A 49 17.82 18.50 3.77
N ALA A 50 16.62 17.95 3.73
CA ALA A 50 15.96 17.37 4.89
C ALA A 50 16.48 15.96 5.26
N LYS A 51 17.43 15.39 4.52
CA LYS A 51 18.00 14.05 4.71
C LYS A 51 16.95 12.93 4.66
N LEU A 52 15.98 13.05 3.78
CA LEU A 52 14.88 12.09 3.61
C LEU A 52 15.15 11.05 2.52
N ASN A 53 16.38 10.92 2.04
CA ASN A 53 16.81 9.93 1.05
C ASN A 53 15.93 9.91 -0.23
N PRO A 54 15.80 11.04 -0.95
CA PRO A 54 14.99 11.09 -2.15
C PRO A 54 15.66 10.38 -3.33
N HIS A 55 14.84 9.74 -4.16
CA HIS A 55 15.23 9.15 -5.43
C HIS A 55 14.28 9.63 -6.52
N LYS A 56 14.81 10.03 -7.67
CA LYS A 56 13.99 10.29 -8.83
C LYS A 56 13.60 8.96 -9.45
N SER A 57 12.32 8.68 -9.50
CA SER A 57 11.82 7.42 -10.05
C SER A 57 11.93 7.45 -11.58
N GLU A 58 12.44 6.38 -12.16
CA GLU A 58 12.42 6.16 -13.62
C GLU A 58 11.03 5.74 -14.09
N ASP A 59 10.31 5.01 -13.24
CA ASP A 59 8.93 4.59 -13.46
C ASP A 59 8.12 4.70 -12.16
N LEU A 60 7.62 5.91 -11.91
CA LEU A 60 6.84 6.19 -10.70
C LEU A 60 5.51 5.44 -10.70
N GLN A 61 4.91 5.22 -11.87
CA GLN A 61 3.64 4.50 -11.95
C GLN A 61 3.81 3.05 -11.50
N GLN A 62 4.89 2.40 -11.90
CA GLN A 62 5.22 1.05 -11.43
C GLN A 62 5.45 1.02 -9.91
N SER A 63 6.16 2.01 -9.35
CA SER A 63 6.40 2.12 -7.90
C SER A 63 5.09 2.29 -7.12
N ILE A 64 4.15 3.08 -7.65
CA ILE A 64 2.81 3.26 -7.06
C ILE A 64 2.06 1.92 -7.05
N TRP A 65 2.00 1.20 -8.18
CA TRP A 65 1.29 -0.07 -8.26
C TRP A 65 1.92 -1.17 -7.39
N LYS A 66 3.25 -1.23 -7.29
CA LYS A 66 3.93 -2.11 -6.33
C LYS A 66 3.52 -1.79 -4.88
N LYS A 67 3.40 -0.52 -4.53
CA LYS A 67 2.92 -0.12 -3.20
C LYS A 67 1.45 -0.48 -2.98
N ILE A 68 0.61 -0.38 -4.01
CA ILE A 68 -0.78 -0.85 -3.94
C ILE A 68 -0.82 -2.37 -3.68
N CYS A 69 0.06 -3.17 -4.29
CA CYS A 69 0.15 -4.60 -4.00
C CYS A 69 0.50 -4.86 -2.52
N VAL A 70 1.48 -4.14 -1.97
CA VAL A 70 1.85 -4.27 -0.55
C VAL A 70 0.67 -3.92 0.36
N ASN A 71 0.06 -2.77 0.15
CA ASN A 71 -1.02 -2.29 1.00
C ASN A 71 -2.31 -3.10 0.82
N GLY A 72 -2.68 -3.43 -0.41
CA GLY A 72 -3.91 -4.16 -0.73
C GLY A 72 -3.90 -5.61 -0.22
N THR A 73 -2.73 -6.19 -0.03
CA THR A 73 -2.59 -7.53 0.57
C THR A 73 -2.38 -7.45 2.08
N ALA A 74 -1.22 -6.98 2.50
CA ALA A 74 -0.78 -7.04 3.88
C ALA A 74 -1.65 -6.19 4.83
N ASN A 75 -1.96 -4.94 4.46
CA ASN A 75 -2.74 -4.07 5.33
C ASN A 75 -4.16 -4.62 5.54
N ALA A 76 -4.84 -4.97 4.45
CA ALA A 76 -6.22 -5.43 4.52
C ALA A 76 -6.33 -6.78 5.23
N LEU A 77 -5.51 -7.78 4.85
CA LEU A 77 -5.56 -9.11 5.45
C LEU A 77 -5.19 -9.10 6.93
N CYS A 78 -4.13 -8.38 7.34
CA CYS A 78 -3.78 -8.25 8.75
C CYS A 78 -4.89 -7.58 9.56
N THR A 79 -5.62 -6.62 8.97
CA THR A 79 -6.74 -5.96 9.63
C THR A 79 -7.94 -6.89 9.78
N ILE A 80 -8.27 -7.68 8.74
CA ILE A 80 -9.38 -8.64 8.78
C ILE A 80 -9.08 -9.76 9.77
N LEU A 81 -7.88 -10.33 9.72
CA LEU A 81 -7.46 -11.48 10.54
C LEU A 81 -6.96 -11.09 11.93
N GLU A 82 -6.82 -9.80 12.22
CA GLU A 82 -6.24 -9.26 13.45
C GLU A 82 -4.87 -9.87 13.77
N CYS A 83 -4.00 -9.98 12.77
CA CYS A 83 -2.69 -10.61 12.89
C CYS A 83 -1.54 -9.69 12.46
N ARG A 84 -0.32 -10.13 12.72
CA ARG A 84 0.92 -9.44 12.30
C ARG A 84 1.32 -9.87 10.89
N LEU A 85 2.18 -9.08 10.24
CA LEU A 85 2.67 -9.36 8.89
C LEU A 85 3.28 -10.76 8.74
N SER A 86 4.17 -11.16 9.66
CA SER A 86 4.80 -12.49 9.61
C SER A 86 3.79 -13.64 9.69
N THR A 87 2.67 -13.45 10.40
CA THR A 87 1.63 -14.48 10.56
C THR A 87 0.92 -14.81 9.23
N LEU A 88 0.87 -13.87 8.28
CA LEU A 88 0.32 -14.16 6.95
C LEU A 88 1.10 -15.24 6.23
N ASN A 89 2.43 -15.27 6.40
CA ASN A 89 3.29 -16.26 5.75
C ASN A 89 3.22 -17.65 6.40
N GLU A 90 2.77 -17.76 7.65
CA GLU A 90 2.61 -19.02 8.36
C GLU A 90 1.40 -19.83 7.88
N SER A 91 0.38 -19.16 7.31
CA SER A 91 -0.86 -19.78 6.84
C SER A 91 -0.85 -20.00 5.34
N GLU A 92 -1.05 -21.24 4.89
CA GLU A 92 -1.21 -21.58 3.48
C GLU A 92 -2.39 -20.82 2.85
N TYR A 93 -3.51 -20.71 3.56
CA TYR A 93 -4.70 -20.02 3.09
C TYR A 93 -4.48 -18.50 3.00
N ALA A 94 -3.76 -17.90 3.95
CA ALA A 94 -3.42 -16.49 3.89
C ALA A 94 -2.47 -16.20 2.73
N ARG A 95 -1.43 -17.04 2.50
CA ARG A 95 -0.56 -16.92 1.33
C ARG A 95 -1.32 -17.01 0.01
N LYS A 96 -2.31 -17.92 -0.06
CA LYS A 96 -3.17 -18.02 -1.25
C LYS A 96 -3.96 -16.73 -1.48
N LEU A 97 -4.53 -16.12 -0.43
CA LEU A 97 -5.23 -14.84 -0.53
C LEU A 97 -4.29 -13.71 -0.98
N VAL A 98 -3.06 -13.65 -0.43
CA VAL A 98 -2.04 -12.70 -0.89
C VAL A 98 -1.80 -12.84 -2.39
N TYR A 99 -1.66 -14.06 -2.89
CA TYR A 99 -1.45 -14.32 -4.31
C TYR A 99 -2.68 -13.91 -5.15
N ASP A 100 -3.87 -14.33 -4.77
CA ASP A 100 -5.11 -14.08 -5.52
C ASP A 100 -5.42 -12.57 -5.59
N ILE A 101 -5.25 -11.83 -4.49
CA ILE A 101 -5.38 -10.37 -4.45
C ILE A 101 -4.35 -9.71 -5.37
N THR A 102 -3.09 -10.17 -5.29
CA THR A 102 -2.00 -9.63 -6.11
C THR A 102 -2.28 -9.80 -7.59
N LYS A 103 -2.79 -10.96 -8.02
CA LYS A 103 -3.15 -11.21 -9.43
C LYS A 103 -4.13 -10.18 -9.96
N GLU A 104 -5.21 -9.92 -9.23
CA GLU A 104 -6.19 -8.91 -9.65
C GLU A 104 -5.58 -7.50 -9.71
N ILE A 105 -4.76 -7.12 -8.71
CA ILE A 105 -4.10 -5.81 -8.70
C ILE A 105 -3.18 -5.66 -9.91
N VAL A 106 -2.37 -6.67 -10.21
CA VAL A 106 -1.44 -6.67 -11.35
C VAL A 106 -2.19 -6.60 -12.68
N GLU A 107 -3.32 -7.29 -12.79
CA GLU A 107 -4.15 -7.23 -14.00
C GLU A 107 -4.77 -5.84 -14.18
N VAL A 108 -5.30 -5.24 -13.11
CA VAL A 108 -5.85 -3.87 -13.16
C VAL A 108 -4.76 -2.83 -13.42
N ALA A 109 -3.51 -3.05 -12.99
CA ALA A 109 -2.39 -2.14 -13.24
C ALA A 109 -2.12 -1.91 -14.74
N THR A 110 -2.53 -2.84 -15.60
CA THR A 110 -2.40 -2.70 -17.06
C THR A 110 -3.19 -1.53 -17.63
N VAL A 111 -4.21 -1.02 -16.93
CA VAL A 111 -4.96 0.18 -17.30
C VAL A 111 -4.05 1.41 -17.35
N ASP A 112 -3.04 1.44 -16.50
CA ASP A 112 -2.03 2.50 -16.43
C ASP A 112 -0.74 2.15 -17.21
N ASP A 113 -0.81 1.17 -18.13
CA ASP A 113 0.33 0.65 -18.92
C ASP A 113 1.46 0.07 -18.03
N VAL A 114 1.11 -0.41 -16.83
CA VAL A 114 2.05 -1.04 -15.89
C VAL A 114 1.92 -2.56 -15.98
N HIS A 115 3.01 -3.20 -16.42
CA HIS A 115 3.08 -4.65 -16.60
C HIS A 115 3.96 -5.27 -15.50
N LEU A 116 3.33 -5.78 -14.46
CA LEU A 116 3.98 -6.48 -13.36
C LEU A 116 3.80 -8.00 -13.54
N ASN A 117 4.78 -8.78 -13.08
CA ASN A 117 4.63 -10.23 -12.99
C ASN A 117 4.06 -10.59 -11.61
N ALA A 118 2.91 -11.26 -11.57
CA ALA A 118 2.22 -11.59 -10.33
C ALA A 118 3.03 -12.52 -9.42
N ASP A 119 3.77 -13.49 -9.98
CA ASP A 119 4.60 -14.40 -9.20
C ASP A 119 5.79 -13.67 -8.57
N GLU A 120 6.45 -12.78 -9.31
CA GLU A 120 7.56 -11.97 -8.79
C GLU A 120 7.07 -11.03 -7.67
N VAL A 121 5.92 -10.36 -7.87
CA VAL A 121 5.33 -9.50 -6.85
C VAL A 121 4.94 -10.31 -5.63
N TYR A 122 4.33 -11.48 -5.80
CA TYR A 122 3.98 -12.35 -4.69
C TYR A 122 5.21 -12.77 -3.87
N HIS A 123 6.28 -13.24 -4.51
CA HIS A 123 7.52 -13.58 -3.80
C HIS A 123 8.11 -12.39 -3.07
N TYR A 124 8.14 -11.21 -3.70
CA TYR A 124 8.55 -9.98 -3.04
C TYR A 124 7.72 -9.66 -1.79
N LEU A 125 6.38 -9.86 -1.84
CA LEU A 125 5.50 -9.62 -0.70
C LEU A 125 5.76 -10.59 0.45
N ILE A 126 5.98 -11.87 0.15
CA ILE A 126 6.32 -12.87 1.17
C ILE A 126 7.64 -12.52 1.85
N ASP A 127 8.69 -12.21 1.08
CA ASP A 127 9.99 -11.81 1.60
C ASP A 127 9.91 -10.52 2.44
N LEU A 128 9.09 -9.56 1.99
CA LEU A 128 8.86 -8.32 2.71
C LEU A 128 8.20 -8.55 4.06
N ASN A 129 7.15 -9.39 4.11
CA ASN A 129 6.44 -9.73 5.34
C ASN A 129 7.38 -10.39 6.37
N ASP A 130 8.26 -11.29 5.93
CA ASP A 130 9.25 -11.94 6.78
C ASP A 130 10.30 -10.95 7.28
N LYS A 131 10.78 -10.07 6.40
CA LYS A 131 11.78 -9.05 6.73
C LYS A 131 11.26 -8.01 7.72
N VAL A 132 10.01 -7.56 7.55
CA VAL A 132 9.35 -6.61 8.46
C VAL A 132 8.96 -7.30 9.77
N GLY A 133 8.64 -8.60 9.71
CA GLY A 133 8.44 -9.44 10.87
C GLY A 133 7.16 -9.16 11.66
N PRO A 134 7.23 -9.15 13.01
CA PRO A 134 6.06 -9.12 13.88
C PRO A 134 5.46 -7.71 14.02
N HIS A 135 5.33 -6.98 12.93
CA HIS A 135 4.77 -5.63 12.89
C HIS A 135 3.28 -5.66 12.49
N PHE A 136 2.50 -4.71 13.03
CA PHE A 136 1.12 -4.46 12.60
C PHE A 136 1.11 -3.33 11.57
N PRO A 137 0.53 -3.54 10.38
CA PRO A 137 0.49 -2.50 9.34
C PRO A 137 -0.42 -1.32 9.73
N SER A 138 -0.30 -0.22 8.99
CA SER A 138 -0.97 1.05 9.30
C SER A 138 -2.49 0.92 9.40
N MET A 139 -3.13 0.23 8.46
CA MET A 139 -4.59 0.03 8.47
C MET A 139 -5.07 -0.73 9.71
N TYR A 140 -4.31 -1.73 10.17
CA TYR A 140 -4.58 -2.39 11.44
C TYR A 140 -4.51 -1.39 12.60
N GLN A 141 -3.45 -0.58 12.64
CA GLN A 141 -3.28 0.41 13.70
C GLN A 141 -4.42 1.44 13.70
N ASP A 142 -4.84 1.89 12.52
CA ASP A 142 -5.95 2.83 12.39
C ASP A 142 -7.26 2.24 12.90
N LEU A 143 -7.65 1.07 12.40
CA LEU A 143 -8.94 0.51 12.74
C LEU A 143 -8.94 -0.16 14.11
N ILE A 144 -7.97 -1.03 14.39
CA ILE A 144 -7.99 -1.89 15.57
C ILE A 144 -7.51 -1.14 16.82
N ASN A 145 -6.42 -0.36 16.71
CA ASN A 145 -5.86 0.32 17.86
C ASN A 145 -6.52 1.68 18.11
N ASN A 146 -6.83 2.42 17.04
CA ASN A 146 -7.26 3.81 17.14
C ASN A 146 -8.74 4.04 16.83
N ASN A 147 -9.49 3.00 16.44
CA ASN A 147 -10.90 3.07 16.02
C ASN A 147 -11.18 4.17 14.98
N ARG A 148 -10.26 4.33 14.02
CA ARG A 148 -10.37 5.27 12.90
C ARG A 148 -10.82 4.56 11.64
N ARG A 149 -11.50 5.26 10.75
CA ARG A 149 -11.76 4.77 9.38
C ARG A 149 -10.46 4.52 8.65
N THR A 150 -10.47 3.51 7.80
CA THR A 150 -9.31 3.10 7.02
C THR A 150 -9.29 3.77 5.64
N GLU A 151 -8.19 3.58 4.93
CA GLU A 151 -8.01 4.00 3.54
C GLU A 151 -8.41 2.91 2.52
N ILE A 152 -9.21 1.91 2.94
CA ILE A 152 -9.54 0.74 2.11
C ILE A 152 -10.16 1.11 0.76
N ASP A 153 -10.98 2.17 0.71
CA ASP A 153 -11.61 2.67 -0.51
C ASP A 153 -10.61 3.19 -1.54
N TYR A 154 -9.46 3.65 -1.08
CA TYR A 154 -8.38 4.18 -1.93
C TYR A 154 -7.34 3.12 -2.31
N ILE A 155 -7.46 1.91 -1.77
CA ILE A 155 -6.58 0.77 -2.06
C ILE A 155 -7.40 -0.31 -2.79
N ASN A 156 -7.90 -1.33 -2.08
CA ASN A 156 -8.65 -2.43 -2.71
C ASN A 156 -9.96 -1.94 -3.38
N GLY A 157 -10.66 -0.99 -2.76
CA GLY A 157 -11.84 -0.36 -3.36
C GLY A 157 -11.53 0.39 -4.65
N ALA A 158 -10.37 1.06 -4.73
CA ALA A 158 -9.94 1.73 -5.95
C ALA A 158 -9.59 0.72 -7.05
N VAL A 159 -8.90 -0.38 -6.71
CA VAL A 159 -8.60 -1.47 -7.66
C VAL A 159 -9.89 -2.04 -8.24
N ALA A 160 -10.87 -2.36 -7.39
CA ALA A 160 -12.14 -2.92 -7.83
C ALA A 160 -12.93 -1.95 -8.73
N ARG A 161 -12.96 -0.65 -8.39
CA ARG A 161 -13.63 0.36 -9.23
C ARG A 161 -12.93 0.54 -10.57
N LEU A 162 -11.61 0.70 -10.58
CA LEU A 162 -10.84 0.90 -11.79
C LEU A 162 -10.95 -0.34 -12.71
N GLY A 163 -10.88 -1.54 -12.14
CA GLY A 163 -11.12 -2.78 -12.88
C GLY A 163 -12.51 -2.79 -13.53
N SER A 164 -13.55 -2.47 -12.78
CA SER A 164 -14.93 -2.41 -13.29
C SER A 164 -15.09 -1.38 -14.43
N GLU A 165 -14.47 -0.21 -14.31
CA GLU A 165 -14.50 0.85 -15.33
C GLU A 165 -13.83 0.41 -16.65
N HIS A 166 -12.88 -0.51 -16.57
CA HIS A 166 -12.10 -1.01 -17.72
C HIS A 166 -12.40 -2.48 -18.09
N HIS A 167 -13.49 -3.04 -17.55
CA HIS A 167 -13.92 -4.43 -17.82
C HIS A 167 -12.89 -5.49 -17.42
N ILE A 168 -12.14 -5.23 -16.35
CA ILE A 168 -11.21 -6.16 -15.70
C ILE A 168 -11.81 -6.56 -14.36
N ASP A 169 -12.05 -7.85 -14.16
CA ASP A 169 -12.65 -8.36 -12.94
C ASP A 169 -11.68 -8.32 -11.75
N ALA A 170 -12.10 -7.72 -10.63
CA ALA A 170 -11.37 -7.72 -9.38
C ALA A 170 -12.29 -8.04 -8.17
N PRO A 171 -12.99 -9.19 -8.20
CA PRO A 171 -13.98 -9.54 -7.18
C PRO A 171 -13.38 -9.76 -5.80
N ILE A 172 -12.14 -10.26 -5.70
CA ILE A 172 -11.47 -10.51 -4.42
C ILE A 172 -11.11 -9.18 -3.77
N ASN A 173 -10.60 -8.21 -4.53
CA ASN A 173 -10.34 -6.86 -4.02
C ASN A 173 -11.64 -6.19 -3.54
N GLN A 174 -12.75 -6.33 -4.26
CA GLN A 174 -14.05 -5.85 -3.82
C GLN A 174 -14.52 -6.54 -2.53
N PHE A 175 -14.36 -7.87 -2.45
CA PHE A 175 -14.72 -8.65 -1.26
C PHE A 175 -13.90 -8.20 -0.04
N VAL A 176 -12.59 -8.02 -0.21
CA VAL A 176 -11.69 -7.55 0.85
C VAL A 176 -12.10 -6.15 1.34
N ALA A 177 -12.42 -5.23 0.42
CA ALA A 177 -12.91 -3.90 0.78
C ALA A 177 -14.20 -3.98 1.61
N ASN A 178 -15.17 -4.79 1.19
CA ASN A 178 -16.42 -5.00 1.93
C ASN A 178 -16.18 -5.61 3.32
N MET A 179 -15.22 -6.53 3.47
CA MET A 179 -14.87 -7.12 4.76
C MET A 179 -14.28 -6.09 5.72
N VAL A 180 -13.43 -5.19 5.24
CA VAL A 180 -12.88 -4.11 6.06
C VAL A 180 -14.00 -3.14 6.47
N HIS A 181 -14.89 -2.74 5.56
CA HIS A 181 -16.05 -1.90 5.89
C HIS A 181 -16.97 -2.53 6.92
N ALA A 182 -17.29 -3.81 6.78
CA ALA A 182 -18.11 -4.52 7.78
C ALA A 182 -17.43 -4.49 9.16
N LYS A 183 -16.11 -4.59 9.19
CA LYS A 183 -15.34 -4.49 10.44
C LYS A 183 -15.32 -3.07 11.00
N GLU A 184 -15.25 -2.04 10.17
CA GLU A 184 -15.40 -0.63 10.56
C GLU A 184 -16.76 -0.39 11.23
N GLU A 185 -17.85 -0.86 10.62
CA GLU A 185 -19.20 -0.74 11.18
C GLU A 185 -19.35 -1.45 12.54
N GLN A 186 -18.83 -2.67 12.67
CA GLN A 186 -18.85 -3.41 13.94
C GLN A 186 -18.11 -2.68 15.07
N ARG A 187 -17.07 -1.91 14.76
CA ARG A 187 -16.30 -1.16 15.76
C ARG A 187 -16.93 0.18 16.12
N GLN A 188 -17.60 0.81 15.17
CA GLN A 188 -18.35 2.06 15.42
C GLN A 188 -19.65 1.83 16.19
N ALA A 189 -20.20 0.62 16.17
CA ALA A 189 -21.40 0.25 16.90
C ALA A 189 -21.16 -0.06 18.40
N LYS A 190 -19.91 -0.06 18.84
CA LYS A 190 -19.49 -0.27 20.25
C LYS A 190 -19.17 1.05 20.91
#